data_92c8ffe54fcc95bba61777b7e1e6fbd5
#
_entry.id   92c8ffe54fcc95bba61777b7e1e6fbd5
#
_cell.length_a   1.000
_cell.length_b   1.000
_cell.length_c   1.000
_cell.angle_alpha   90.00
_cell.angle_beta   90.00
_cell.angle_gamma   90.00
#
_symmetry.space_group_name_H-M   'P 1'
#
loop_
_entity.id
_entity.type
_entity.pdbx_description
1 polymer ?
#
loop_
_entity_poly.entity_id
_entity_poly.type
_entity_poly.pdbx_seq_one_letter_code
_entity_poly.pdbx_strand_id
1 'polypeptide(L)'
;DTHFMTGFLRVGIAADPDLLVALGQFLHGVGAEVVAAVASSRAEILADLPAATVRIGDLEDLERQALAHRAQLIVSNSHAAASAERLQIPLLRAGFPQYDWVGGYARTWVGYRGARQALFDIANLFLGNHHDTPVHRSIYRVNRAGDPQFRPTPGSGLVQH
;
A
#
# COMPACT_ATOMS: atom_id res chain seq x y z
N ASP A 1 -0.90 15.19 -9.18
CA ASP A 1 -2.18 14.48 -8.99
C ASP A 1 -2.15 13.40 -7.91
N THR A 2 -1.01 13.21 -7.21
CA THR A 2 -0.86 12.27 -6.09
C THR A 2 -1.75 12.69 -4.91
N HIS A 3 -2.00 13.99 -4.70
CA HIS A 3 -2.92 14.50 -3.69
C HIS A 3 -4.36 14.01 -3.86
N PHE A 4 -4.80 13.79 -5.10
CA PHE A 4 -6.14 13.27 -5.35
C PHE A 4 -6.27 11.80 -4.97
N MET A 5 -5.17 11.04 -5.06
CA MET A 5 -5.16 9.62 -4.70
C MET A 5 -5.04 9.38 -3.19
N THR A 6 -4.44 10.32 -2.45
CA THR A 6 -4.25 10.22 -1.00
C THR A 6 -5.36 10.92 -0.20
N GLY A 7 -6.11 11.84 -0.82
CA GLY A 7 -7.26 12.48 -0.22
C GLY A 7 -8.35 11.44 0.09
N PHE A 8 -8.77 11.37 1.37
CA PHE A 8 -9.73 10.40 1.90
C PHE A 8 -9.19 8.96 2.10
N LEU A 9 -7.87 8.74 1.98
CA LEU A 9 -7.28 7.44 2.27
C LEU A 9 -7.40 7.14 3.77
N ARG A 10 -7.99 6.01 4.11
CA ARG A 10 -8.14 5.55 5.50
C ARG A 10 -6.99 4.64 5.87
N VAL A 11 -6.19 5.05 6.84
CA VAL A 11 -4.92 4.41 7.17
C VAL A 11 -4.94 3.82 8.57
N GLY A 12 -4.47 2.57 8.70
CA GLY A 12 -4.11 1.97 9.98
C GLY A 12 -2.59 2.04 10.18
N ILE A 13 -2.14 2.50 11.33
CA ILE A 13 -0.71 2.62 11.66
C ILE A 13 -0.42 1.87 12.95
N ALA A 14 0.63 1.03 12.94
CA ALA A 14 1.22 0.49 14.16
C ALA A 14 2.74 0.73 14.13
N ALA A 15 3.24 1.46 15.12
CA ALA A 15 4.65 1.84 15.21
C ALA A 15 5.03 2.25 16.64
N ASP A 16 6.32 2.50 16.85
CA ASP A 16 6.80 3.19 18.04
C ASP A 16 6.24 4.62 18.11
N PRO A 17 6.03 5.19 19.30
CA PRO A 17 5.32 6.46 19.49
C PRO A 17 5.81 7.61 18.60
N ASP A 18 7.12 7.82 18.52
CA ASP A 18 7.70 8.90 17.74
C ASP A 18 7.43 8.76 16.23
N LEU A 19 7.62 7.53 15.73
CA LEU A 19 7.35 7.23 14.31
C LEU A 19 5.84 7.29 14.01
N LEU A 20 5.01 6.81 14.95
CA LEU A 20 3.56 6.85 14.82
C LEU A 20 3.05 8.28 14.66
N VAL A 21 3.53 9.20 15.51
CA VAL A 21 3.14 10.62 15.44
C VAL A 21 3.67 11.26 14.17
N ALA A 22 4.94 11.05 13.83
CA ALA A 22 5.54 11.63 12.62
C ALA A 22 4.81 11.18 11.34
N LEU A 23 4.50 9.88 11.21
CA LEU A 23 3.76 9.35 10.08
C LEU A 23 2.30 9.81 10.07
N GLY A 24 1.66 9.84 11.24
CA GLY A 24 0.28 10.30 11.37
C GLY A 24 0.12 11.75 10.96
N GLN A 25 1.01 12.64 11.41
CA GLN A 25 1.01 14.05 11.02
C GLN A 25 1.29 14.22 9.52
N PHE A 26 2.24 13.47 8.96
CA PHE A 26 2.53 13.48 7.53
C PHE A 26 1.31 13.05 6.70
N LEU A 27 0.69 11.92 7.05
CA LEU A 27 -0.47 11.38 6.35
C LEU A 27 -1.67 12.33 6.43
N HIS A 28 -1.92 12.89 7.61
CA HIS A 28 -2.97 13.90 7.80
C HIS A 28 -2.70 15.14 6.94
N GLY A 29 -1.44 15.59 6.88
CA GLY A 29 -1.03 16.76 6.06
C GLY A 29 -1.24 16.55 4.55
N VAL A 30 -1.29 15.32 4.07
CA VAL A 30 -1.60 14.99 2.67
C VAL A 30 -3.06 14.59 2.44
N GLY A 31 -3.91 14.74 3.46
CA GLY A 31 -5.36 14.52 3.37
C GLY A 31 -5.82 13.09 3.70
N ALA A 32 -4.94 12.21 4.17
CA ALA A 32 -5.32 10.88 4.64
C ALA A 32 -5.89 10.93 6.08
N GLU A 33 -6.77 10.00 6.39
CA GLU A 33 -7.37 9.84 7.71
C GLU A 33 -6.74 8.67 8.45
N VAL A 34 -6.16 8.90 9.64
CA VAL A 34 -5.67 7.85 10.52
C VAL A 34 -6.83 7.27 11.31
N VAL A 35 -7.36 6.14 10.85
CA VAL A 35 -8.56 5.50 11.42
C VAL A 35 -8.25 4.41 12.44
N ALA A 36 -7.03 3.90 12.46
CA ALA A 36 -6.54 2.94 13.43
C ALA A 36 -5.11 3.31 13.80
N ALA A 37 -4.84 3.52 15.07
CA ALA A 37 -3.53 3.89 15.59
C ALA A 37 -3.16 3.01 16.79
N VAL A 38 -2.07 2.25 16.64
CA VAL A 38 -1.56 1.38 17.70
C VAL A 38 -0.10 1.72 17.99
N ALA A 39 0.17 2.08 19.23
CA ALA A 39 1.51 2.34 19.72
C ALA A 39 2.05 1.13 20.51
N SER A 40 3.33 0.84 20.35
CA SER A 40 4.03 -0.23 21.08
C SER A 40 4.17 0.07 22.58
N SER A 41 4.14 1.36 22.96
CA SER A 41 4.31 1.82 24.33
C SER A 41 3.60 3.17 24.56
N ARG A 42 3.46 3.54 25.84
CA ARG A 42 2.95 4.86 26.22
C ARG A 42 4.02 5.92 26.07
N ALA A 43 3.67 7.07 25.51
CA ALA A 43 4.51 8.25 25.45
C ALA A 43 3.64 9.51 25.39
N GLU A 44 4.11 10.61 25.95
CA GLU A 44 3.38 11.89 25.96
C GLU A 44 3.16 12.44 24.55
N ILE A 45 4.11 12.22 23.64
CA ILE A 45 4.03 12.65 22.25
C ILE A 45 2.80 12.11 21.50
N LEU A 46 2.21 11.02 21.97
CA LEU A 46 0.99 10.46 21.36
C LEU A 46 -0.21 11.43 21.41
N ALA A 47 -0.15 12.44 22.29
CA ALA A 47 -1.17 13.49 22.34
C ALA A 47 -1.19 14.35 21.06
N ASP A 48 -0.07 14.41 20.32
CA ASP A 48 0.07 15.18 19.09
C ASP A 48 -0.36 14.41 17.83
N LEU A 49 -0.80 13.15 17.99
CA LEU A 49 -1.25 12.35 16.86
C LEU A 49 -2.61 12.84 16.36
N PRO A 50 -2.76 13.16 15.07
CA PRO A 50 -4.04 13.54 14.48
C PRO A 50 -4.93 12.31 14.21
N ALA A 51 -5.33 11.62 15.26
CA ALA A 51 -6.21 10.46 15.22
C ALA A 51 -7.24 10.57 16.34
N ALA A 52 -8.43 10.04 16.11
CA ALA A 52 -9.50 10.08 17.11
C ALA A 52 -9.15 9.31 18.39
N THR A 53 -8.45 8.20 18.26
CA THR A 53 -8.00 7.35 19.37
C THR A 53 -6.67 6.68 19.04
N VAL A 54 -5.82 6.56 20.08
CA VAL A 54 -4.58 5.76 20.03
C VAL A 54 -4.70 4.63 21.03
N ARG A 55 -4.39 3.42 20.60
CA ARG A 55 -4.35 2.25 21.46
C ARG A 55 -2.91 1.85 21.76
N ILE A 56 -2.64 1.51 22.99
CA ILE A 56 -1.40 0.81 23.36
C ILE A 56 -1.69 -0.68 23.24
N GLY A 57 -1.01 -1.37 22.32
CA GLY A 57 -1.32 -2.75 22.00
C GLY A 57 -0.37 -3.36 20.99
N ASP A 58 -0.88 -4.34 20.28
CA ASP A 58 -0.14 -5.13 19.31
C ASP A 58 -0.79 -5.11 17.91
N LEU A 59 -0.29 -5.96 17.01
CA LEU A 59 -0.79 -6.05 15.65
C LEU A 59 -2.21 -6.65 15.57
N GLU A 60 -2.63 -7.44 16.54
CA GLU A 60 -4.00 -7.94 16.59
C GLU A 60 -4.99 -6.81 16.88
N ASP A 61 -4.60 -5.87 17.75
CA ASP A 61 -5.36 -4.63 17.99
C ASP A 61 -5.45 -3.78 16.72
N LEU A 62 -4.35 -3.69 15.95
CA LEU A 62 -4.34 -3.00 14.66
C LEU A 62 -5.30 -3.66 13.67
N GLU A 63 -5.25 -4.98 13.51
CA GLU A 63 -6.15 -5.72 12.62
C GLU A 63 -7.61 -5.46 12.96
N ARG A 64 -7.96 -5.56 14.23
CA ARG A 64 -9.32 -5.35 14.73
C ARG A 64 -9.84 -3.94 14.43
N GLN A 65 -9.00 -2.92 14.69
CA GLN A 65 -9.35 -1.54 14.39
C GLN A 65 -9.40 -1.26 12.90
N ALA A 66 -8.41 -1.75 12.13
CA ALA A 66 -8.35 -1.57 10.69
C ALA A 66 -9.59 -2.16 10.00
N LEU A 67 -10.04 -3.33 10.43
CA LEU A 67 -11.24 -3.97 9.93
C LEU A 67 -12.50 -3.17 10.32
N ALA A 68 -12.63 -2.80 11.60
CA ALA A 68 -13.80 -2.07 12.12
C ALA A 68 -13.97 -0.70 11.44
N HIS A 69 -12.88 -0.03 11.15
CA HIS A 69 -12.86 1.30 10.54
C HIS A 69 -12.56 1.27 9.03
N ARG A 70 -12.57 0.10 8.40
CA ARG A 70 -12.35 -0.07 6.94
C ARG A 70 -11.09 0.65 6.45
N ALA A 71 -9.96 0.39 7.08
CA ALA A 71 -8.68 0.90 6.60
C ALA A 71 -8.39 0.37 5.19
N GLN A 72 -7.72 1.18 4.39
CA GLN A 72 -7.37 0.89 3.00
C GLN A 72 -5.85 0.74 2.82
N LEU A 73 -5.09 1.14 3.81
CA LEU A 73 -3.63 1.02 3.87
C LEU A 73 -3.21 0.70 5.29
N ILE A 74 -2.28 -0.22 5.44
CA ILE A 74 -1.56 -0.45 6.70
C ILE A 74 -0.17 0.14 6.58
N VAL A 75 0.27 0.87 7.61
CA VAL A 75 1.63 1.39 7.74
C VAL A 75 2.25 0.81 9.01
N SER A 76 3.25 -0.05 8.84
CA SER A 76 3.91 -0.71 9.96
C SER A 76 5.19 -1.41 9.50
N ASN A 77 5.89 -2.07 10.41
CA ASN A 77 7.08 -2.86 10.11
C ASN A 77 6.75 -4.22 9.45
N SER A 78 7.78 -5.02 9.18
CA SER A 78 7.62 -6.32 8.50
C SER A 78 6.75 -7.35 9.24
N HIS A 79 6.59 -7.21 10.57
CA HIS A 79 5.71 -8.11 11.31
C HIS A 79 4.24 -7.98 10.91
N ALA A 80 3.83 -6.81 10.41
CA ALA A 80 2.47 -6.58 9.97
C ALA A 80 2.14 -7.20 8.59
N ALA A 81 3.11 -7.85 7.93
CA ALA A 81 2.89 -8.43 6.59
C ALA A 81 1.76 -9.48 6.60
N ALA A 82 1.76 -10.39 7.57
CA ALA A 82 0.72 -11.39 7.71
C ALA A 82 -0.66 -10.78 8.03
N SER A 83 -0.69 -9.71 8.83
CA SER A 83 -1.90 -8.97 9.16
C SER A 83 -2.51 -8.28 7.93
N ALA A 84 -1.67 -7.60 7.16
CA ALA A 84 -2.08 -6.94 5.92
C ALA A 84 -2.61 -7.94 4.89
N GLU A 85 -1.95 -9.12 4.76
CA GLU A 85 -2.39 -10.20 3.87
C GLU A 85 -3.76 -10.76 4.30
N ARG A 86 -3.98 -11.03 5.59
CA ARG A 86 -5.28 -11.49 6.10
C ARG A 86 -6.41 -10.49 5.84
N LEU A 87 -6.10 -9.21 5.96
CA LEU A 87 -7.06 -8.12 5.71
C LEU A 87 -7.23 -7.79 4.23
N GLN A 88 -6.37 -8.33 3.34
CA GLN A 88 -6.31 -7.98 1.91
C GLN A 88 -6.09 -6.47 1.70
N ILE A 89 -5.26 -5.85 2.53
CA ILE A 89 -4.95 -4.43 2.52
C ILE A 89 -3.45 -4.27 2.22
N PRO A 90 -3.04 -3.33 1.34
CA PRO A 90 -1.63 -3.09 1.08
C PRO A 90 -0.87 -2.63 2.33
N LEU A 91 0.39 -3.05 2.44
CA LEU A 91 1.30 -2.68 3.52
C LEU A 91 2.38 -1.73 3.02
N LEU A 92 2.43 -0.53 3.57
CA LEU A 92 3.59 0.35 3.50
C LEU A 92 4.51 0.04 4.68
N ARG A 93 5.70 -0.49 4.40
CA ARG A 93 6.67 -0.82 5.43
C ARG A 93 7.35 0.43 5.95
N ALA A 94 7.21 0.69 7.26
CA ALA A 94 7.81 1.78 8.00
C ALA A 94 8.29 1.29 9.37
N GLY A 95 9.39 1.86 9.86
CA GLY A 95 9.99 1.43 11.14
C GLY A 95 10.75 0.11 11.04
N PHE A 96 11.15 -0.40 12.18
CA PHE A 96 11.92 -1.64 12.31
C PHE A 96 11.14 -2.68 13.11
N PRO A 97 11.42 -4.00 12.88
CA PRO A 97 12.34 -4.57 11.90
C PRO A 97 11.77 -4.58 10.46
N GLN A 98 12.69 -4.54 9.46
CA GLN A 98 12.36 -4.76 8.06
C GLN A 98 13.26 -5.88 7.53
N TYR A 99 12.74 -7.09 7.43
CA TYR A 99 13.49 -8.28 7.00
C TYR A 99 12.96 -8.89 5.69
N ASP A 100 11.77 -8.51 5.29
CA ASP A 100 11.10 -9.02 4.08
C ASP A 100 11.16 -8.02 2.90
N TRP A 101 11.95 -6.94 3.04
CA TRP A 101 12.11 -5.91 2.02
C TRP A 101 13.57 -5.52 1.84
N VAL A 102 14.14 -5.83 0.68
CA VAL A 102 15.54 -5.50 0.36
C VAL A 102 15.69 -3.97 0.23
N GLY A 103 16.65 -3.41 0.97
CA GLY A 103 16.93 -1.96 0.96
C GLY A 103 15.99 -1.13 1.82
N GLY A 104 15.07 -1.73 2.56
CA GLY A 104 14.13 -1.02 3.44
C GLY A 104 14.83 -0.14 4.48
N TYR A 105 15.97 -0.58 4.99
CA TYR A 105 16.80 0.15 5.95
C TYR A 105 17.46 1.43 5.38
N ALA A 106 17.66 1.49 4.07
CA ALA A 106 18.25 2.66 3.39
C ALA A 106 17.21 3.75 3.09
N ARG A 107 15.95 3.53 3.44
CA ARG A 107 14.87 4.43 3.12
C ARG A 107 14.88 5.66 4.01
N THR A 108 14.78 6.83 3.41
CA THR A 108 14.69 8.09 4.14
C THR A 108 13.22 8.40 4.47
N TRP A 109 12.92 8.61 5.76
CA TRP A 109 11.58 8.97 6.24
C TRP A 109 11.46 10.44 6.64
N VAL A 110 12.54 11.21 6.55
CA VAL A 110 12.64 12.59 7.07
C VAL A 110 12.77 13.60 5.94
N GLY A 111 12.20 14.79 6.16
CA GLY A 111 12.28 15.94 5.26
C GLY A 111 11.55 15.71 3.93
N TYR A 112 11.68 16.68 3.02
CA TYR A 112 10.99 16.67 1.73
C TYR A 112 11.27 15.45 0.87
N ARG A 113 12.48 14.89 0.93
CA ARG A 113 12.84 13.69 0.17
C ARG A 113 12.10 12.47 0.69
N GLY A 114 12.03 12.31 2.01
CA GLY A 114 11.29 11.23 2.64
C GLY A 114 9.79 11.33 2.40
N ALA A 115 9.21 12.51 2.57
CA ALA A 115 7.80 12.76 2.31
C ALA A 115 7.42 12.46 0.86
N ARG A 116 8.20 12.94 -0.12
CA ARG A 116 7.98 12.66 -1.54
C ARG A 116 8.07 11.18 -1.86
N GLN A 117 9.08 10.49 -1.30
CA GLN A 117 9.25 9.07 -1.50
C GLN A 117 8.04 8.29 -0.93
N ALA A 118 7.61 8.61 0.28
CA ALA A 118 6.46 7.98 0.91
C ALA A 118 5.18 8.15 0.07
N LEU A 119 4.95 9.34 -0.51
CA LEU A 119 3.83 9.57 -1.42
C LEU A 119 3.88 8.70 -2.68
N PHE A 120 5.05 8.58 -3.30
CA PHE A 120 5.21 7.71 -4.48
C PHE A 120 4.99 6.24 -4.13
N ASP A 121 5.48 5.82 -2.97
CA ASP A 121 5.32 4.44 -2.52
C ASP A 121 3.84 4.12 -2.24
N ILE A 122 3.12 5.02 -1.59
CA ILE A 122 1.67 4.88 -1.38
C ILE A 122 0.96 4.81 -2.73
N ALA A 123 1.24 5.73 -3.64
CA ALA A 123 0.64 5.72 -4.97
C ALA A 123 0.92 4.42 -5.72
N ASN A 124 2.17 3.92 -5.69
CA ASN A 124 2.56 2.68 -6.35
C ASN A 124 1.89 1.44 -5.74
N LEU A 125 1.67 1.41 -4.42
CA LEU A 125 0.92 0.33 -3.77
C LEU A 125 -0.51 0.24 -4.31
N PHE A 126 -1.17 1.37 -4.52
CA PHE A 126 -2.53 1.39 -5.08
C PHE A 126 -2.55 1.12 -6.59
N LEU A 127 -1.59 1.65 -7.35
CA LEU A 127 -1.46 1.36 -8.77
C LEU A 127 -1.12 -0.10 -9.04
N GLY A 128 -0.27 -0.72 -8.21
CA GLY A 128 0.09 -2.13 -8.32
C GLY A 128 -1.10 -3.07 -8.12
N ASN A 129 -2.05 -2.71 -7.27
CA ASN A 129 -3.27 -3.48 -7.04
C ASN A 129 -4.33 -3.29 -8.15
N HIS A 130 -4.16 -2.29 -9.01
CA HIS A 130 -5.05 -2.04 -10.16
C HIS A 130 -4.56 -2.69 -11.47
N HIS A 131 -3.55 -3.56 -11.42
CA HIS A 131 -3.05 -4.28 -12.60
C HIS A 131 -3.92 -5.47 -13.05
N ASP A 132 -5.24 -5.36 -12.91
CA ASP A 132 -6.18 -6.07 -13.78
C ASP A 132 -6.44 -5.27 -15.07
N THR A 133 -5.42 -4.64 -15.62
CA THR A 133 -5.49 -4.19 -17.02
C THR A 133 -5.47 -5.46 -17.86
N PRO A 134 -6.54 -5.78 -18.58
CA PRO A 134 -6.53 -6.94 -19.47
C PRO A 134 -5.34 -6.77 -20.40
N VAL A 135 -4.51 -7.82 -20.51
CA VAL A 135 -3.32 -7.80 -21.36
C VAL A 135 -3.73 -7.26 -22.72
N HIS A 136 -3.32 -6.02 -23.04
CA HIS A 136 -3.66 -5.38 -24.30
C HIS A 136 -3.04 -6.25 -25.41
N ARG A 137 -3.85 -7.02 -26.09
CA ARG A 137 -3.38 -7.80 -27.24
C ARG A 137 -3.03 -6.82 -28.34
N SER A 138 -1.72 -6.64 -28.55
CA SER A 138 -1.25 -5.87 -29.70
C SER A 138 -1.86 -6.41 -30.97
N ILE A 139 -2.44 -5.54 -31.79
CA ILE A 139 -2.95 -5.88 -33.14
C ILE A 139 -1.83 -6.43 -34.04
N TYR A 140 -0.57 -6.22 -33.66
CA TYR A 140 0.63 -6.73 -34.34
C TYR A 140 1.11 -8.08 -33.83
N ARG A 141 0.40 -8.71 -32.87
CA ARG A 141 0.75 -10.06 -32.42
C ARG A 141 0.35 -11.06 -33.51
N VAL A 142 1.33 -11.55 -34.23
CA VAL A 142 1.11 -12.66 -35.18
C VAL A 142 0.72 -13.89 -34.34
N ASN A 143 -0.51 -14.37 -34.54
CA ASN A 143 -0.97 -15.60 -33.91
C ASN A 143 -0.15 -16.76 -34.49
N ARG A 144 0.68 -17.39 -33.64
CA ARG A 144 1.41 -18.59 -34.05
C ARG A 144 0.46 -19.78 -34.02
N ALA A 145 0.55 -20.61 -35.06
CA ALA A 145 -0.13 -21.89 -35.07
C ALA A 145 0.29 -22.69 -33.83
N GLY A 146 -0.67 -23.10 -32.99
CA GLY A 146 -0.43 -23.75 -31.69
C GLY A 146 -0.90 -22.93 -30.48
N ASP A 147 -1.37 -21.69 -30.64
CA ASP A 147 -2.04 -20.94 -29.57
C ASP A 147 -3.43 -21.56 -29.34
N PRO A 148 -3.77 -22.07 -28.15
CA PRO A 148 -5.06 -22.69 -27.86
C PRO A 148 -6.25 -21.75 -28.05
N GLN A 149 -6.02 -20.45 -28.21
CA GLN A 149 -7.06 -19.45 -28.51
C GLN A 149 -7.06 -19.00 -29.99
N PHE A 150 -6.23 -19.64 -30.83
CA PHE A 150 -6.25 -19.37 -32.26
C PHE A 150 -7.53 -19.99 -32.91
N ARG A 151 -8.46 -19.11 -33.29
CA ARG A 151 -9.55 -19.46 -34.19
C ARG A 151 -9.18 -18.91 -35.57
N PRO A 152 -8.93 -19.76 -36.61
CA PRO A 152 -8.69 -19.27 -37.95
C PRO A 152 -9.96 -18.59 -38.44
N THR A 153 -9.82 -17.39 -39.03
CA THR A 153 -10.93 -16.68 -39.65
C THR A 153 -11.38 -17.49 -40.86
N PRO A 154 -12.69 -17.81 -41.01
CA PRO A 154 -13.17 -18.50 -42.21
C PRO A 154 -12.88 -17.62 -43.45
N GLY A 155 -12.03 -18.07 -44.33
CA GLY A 155 -11.72 -17.38 -45.60
C GLY A 155 -10.23 -17.10 -45.86
N SER A 156 -9.27 -17.34 -44.94
CA SER A 156 -7.85 -17.26 -45.24
C SER A 156 -7.35 -18.57 -45.90
N GLY A 157 -7.94 -18.93 -47.02
CA GLY A 157 -7.41 -19.96 -47.89
C GLY A 157 -6.06 -19.49 -48.46
N LEU A 158 -5.01 -20.27 -48.22
CA LEU A 158 -3.70 -20.15 -48.84
C LEU A 158 -3.89 -20.13 -50.35
N VAL A 159 -3.61 -18.99 -50.99
CA VAL A 159 -3.31 -18.96 -52.41
C VAL A 159 -1.93 -19.58 -52.55
N GLN A 160 -1.89 -20.83 -53.02
CA GLN A 160 -0.65 -21.47 -53.49
C GLN A 160 -0.30 -20.85 -54.82
N HIS A 161 0.87 -20.28 -54.88
CA HIS A 161 1.62 -20.07 -56.14
C HIS A 161 2.93 -20.85 -56.06
#